data_ca60dd7c8a9d4787c170d59714323df7
#
_entry.id   ca60dd7c8a9d4787c170d59714323df7
#
_cell.length_a   1.000
_cell.length_b   1.000
_cell.length_c   1.000
_cell.angle_alpha   90.00
_cell.angle_beta   90.00
_cell.angle_gamma   90.00
#
_symmetry.space_group_name_H-M   'P 1'
#
loop_
_entity.id
_entity.type
_entity.pdbx_description
1 polymer ?
#
loop_
_entity_poly.entity_id
_entity_poly.type
_entity_poly.pdbx_seq_one_letter_code
_entity_poly.pdbx_strand_id
1 'polypeptide(L)'
;MTEFSTLSDIFGHSAWPMIKEMGGVDVFNVDADDRSCCMFLNGREYKVKRAHHRRWHVVTTGYWRAFGSQWDLLAWIGDRV
;
A
#
# COMPACT_ATOMS: atom_id res chain seq x y z
N MET A 1 3.54 -13.37 -14.62
CA MET A 1 2.99 -12.73 -13.39
C MET A 1 2.75 -11.26 -13.67
N THR A 2 1.61 -10.78 -13.33
CA THR A 2 1.25 -9.39 -13.58
C THR A 2 1.48 -8.54 -12.33
N GLU A 3 1.58 -7.22 -12.52
CA GLU A 3 1.68 -6.30 -11.39
C GLU A 3 0.46 -6.40 -10.48
N PHE A 4 -0.70 -6.73 -11.02
CA PHE A 4 -1.92 -6.92 -10.24
C PHE A 4 -1.72 -8.01 -9.18
N SER A 5 -1.13 -9.15 -9.54
CA SER A 5 -0.88 -10.23 -8.59
C SER A 5 0.12 -9.80 -7.51
N THR A 6 1.14 -9.05 -7.88
CA THR A 6 2.12 -8.51 -6.94
C THR A 6 1.47 -7.53 -5.98
N LEU A 7 0.65 -6.61 -6.48
CA LEU A 7 -0.02 -5.61 -5.65
C LEU A 7 -1.05 -6.25 -4.73
N SER A 8 -1.74 -7.30 -5.19
CA SER A 8 -2.63 -8.08 -4.31
C SER A 8 -1.85 -8.74 -3.17
N ASP A 9 -0.64 -9.21 -3.46
CA ASP A 9 0.21 -9.81 -2.43
C ASP A 9 0.72 -8.76 -1.43
N ILE A 10 1.02 -7.56 -1.90
CA ILE A 10 1.50 -6.47 -1.03
C ILE A 10 0.37 -5.95 -0.15
N PHE A 11 -0.75 -5.54 -0.75
CA PHE A 11 -1.83 -4.88 -0.01
C PHE A 11 -2.83 -5.82 0.63
N GLY A 12 -2.92 -7.05 0.14
CA GLY A 12 -3.95 -8.01 0.55
C GLY A 12 -4.97 -8.22 -0.57
N HIS A 13 -5.37 -9.48 -0.74
CA HIS A 13 -6.26 -9.85 -1.86
C HIS A 13 -7.63 -9.21 -1.78
N SER A 14 -8.10 -8.90 -0.58
CA SER A 14 -9.41 -8.26 -0.41
C SER A 14 -9.32 -6.73 -0.47
N ALA A 15 -8.22 -6.17 0.02
CA ALA A 15 -8.06 -4.71 0.07
C ALA A 15 -7.62 -4.12 -1.27
N TRP A 16 -6.77 -4.82 -2.03
CA TRP A 16 -6.23 -4.27 -3.27
C TRP A 16 -7.30 -3.88 -4.30
N PRO A 17 -8.33 -4.70 -4.57
CA PRO A 17 -9.38 -4.30 -5.51
C PRO A 17 -10.07 -3.00 -5.11
N MET A 18 -10.18 -2.73 -3.83
CA MET A 18 -10.79 -1.49 -3.32
C MET A 18 -9.82 -0.32 -3.48
N ILE A 19 -8.55 -0.53 -3.19
CA ILE A 19 -7.52 0.51 -3.29
C ILE A 19 -7.37 0.99 -4.73
N LYS A 20 -7.29 0.08 -5.69
CA LYS A 20 -7.06 0.45 -7.09
C LYS A 20 -8.21 1.26 -7.69
N GLU A 21 -9.39 1.20 -7.11
CA GLU A 21 -10.54 1.95 -7.57
C GLU A 21 -10.69 3.31 -6.87
N MET A 22 -9.88 3.57 -5.86
CA MET A 22 -9.90 4.88 -5.19
C MET A 22 -9.30 5.95 -6.08
N GLY A 23 -10.01 7.08 -6.24
CA GLY A 23 -9.43 8.24 -6.88
C GLY A 23 -8.35 8.84 -6.00
N GLY A 24 -7.29 9.38 -6.61
CA GLY A 24 -6.21 10.01 -5.87
C GLY A 24 -5.10 9.05 -5.40
N VAL A 25 -5.17 7.78 -5.80
CA VAL A 25 -4.13 6.80 -5.48
C VAL A 25 -3.39 6.42 -6.75
N ASP A 26 -2.07 6.65 -6.77
CA ASP A 26 -1.19 6.18 -7.83
C ASP A 26 -0.13 5.28 -7.21
N VAL A 27 0.06 4.09 -7.77
CA VAL A 27 1.03 3.11 -7.28
C VAL A 27 2.13 2.94 -8.31
N PHE A 28 3.40 2.95 -7.86
CA PHE A 28 4.56 2.83 -8.74
C PHE A 28 5.72 2.19 -7.98
N ASN A 29 6.82 1.89 -8.70
CA ASN A 29 8.02 1.25 -8.15
C ASN A 29 7.69 -0.04 -7.39
N VAL A 30 6.89 -0.90 -8.02
CA VAL A 30 6.49 -2.18 -7.43
C VAL A 30 7.67 -3.15 -7.41
N ASP A 31 7.98 -3.68 -6.24
CA ASP A 31 9.06 -4.65 -6.03
C ASP A 31 8.46 -5.92 -5.42
N ALA A 32 8.36 -6.98 -6.23
CA ALA A 32 7.78 -8.24 -5.79
C ALA A 32 8.64 -8.94 -4.74
N ASP A 33 9.96 -8.85 -4.87
CA ASP A 33 10.89 -9.54 -3.96
C ASP A 33 10.88 -8.89 -2.58
N ASP A 34 10.83 -7.57 -2.53
CA ASP A 34 10.79 -6.82 -1.28
C ASP A 34 9.37 -6.69 -0.73
N ARG A 35 8.36 -7.04 -1.51
CA ARG A 35 6.94 -6.88 -1.21
C ARG A 35 6.63 -5.44 -0.84
N SER A 36 7.11 -4.53 -1.66
CA SER A 36 6.98 -3.10 -1.43
C SER A 36 6.59 -2.36 -2.70
N CYS A 37 6.08 -1.16 -2.52
CA CYS A 37 5.80 -0.25 -3.62
C CYS A 37 5.79 1.17 -3.08
N CYS A 38 5.78 2.13 -4.01
CA CYS A 38 5.54 3.52 -3.67
C CYS A 38 4.12 3.88 -4.08
N MET A 39 3.54 4.87 -3.42
CA MET A 39 2.23 5.38 -3.81
C MET A 39 2.15 6.88 -3.55
N PHE A 40 1.42 7.58 -4.42
CA PHE A 40 1.00 8.94 -4.17
C PHE A 40 -0.41 8.92 -3.60
N LEU A 41 -0.59 9.62 -2.49
CA LEU A 41 -1.91 9.86 -1.92
C LEU A 41 -2.10 11.36 -1.82
N ASN A 42 -2.96 11.89 -2.66
CA ASN A 42 -3.26 13.32 -2.70
C ASN A 42 -1.99 14.17 -2.82
N GLY A 43 -1.09 13.75 -3.71
CA GLY A 43 0.14 14.50 -4.03
C GLY A 43 1.32 14.22 -3.11
N ARG A 44 1.19 13.39 -2.09
CA ARG A 44 2.29 13.02 -1.20
C ARG A 44 2.73 11.59 -1.45
N GLU A 45 4.04 11.40 -1.55
CA GLU A 45 4.62 10.09 -1.80
C GLU A 45 4.84 9.32 -0.50
N TYR A 46 4.48 8.04 -0.51
CA TYR A 46 4.70 7.10 0.59
C TYR A 46 5.31 5.82 0.04
N LYS A 47 6.14 5.15 0.85
CA LYS A 47 6.57 3.80 0.56
C LYS A 47 5.81 2.84 1.46
N VAL A 48 5.22 1.80 0.85
CA VAL A 48 4.47 0.78 1.57
C VAL A 48 5.21 -0.55 1.42
N LYS A 49 5.43 -1.23 2.53
CA LYS A 49 6.08 -2.54 2.55
C LYS A 49 5.26 -3.50 3.41
N ARG A 50 5.03 -4.70 2.89
CA ARG A 50 4.45 -5.78 3.69
C ARG A 50 5.58 -6.53 4.38
N ALA A 51 5.81 -6.20 5.66
CA ALA A 51 6.95 -6.73 6.42
C ALA A 51 6.73 -8.19 6.83
N HIS A 52 5.48 -8.56 7.14
CA HIS A 52 5.07 -9.92 7.49
C HIS A 52 3.69 -10.19 6.92
N HIS A 53 3.23 -11.40 7.07
CA HIS A 53 1.92 -11.83 6.60
C HIS A 53 0.79 -10.88 7.02
N ARG A 54 0.88 -10.32 8.25
CA ARG A 54 -0.14 -9.41 8.78
C ARG A 54 0.44 -8.10 9.27
N ARG A 55 1.52 -7.64 8.64
CA ARG A 55 2.11 -6.38 9.07
C ARG A 55 2.53 -5.55 7.86
N TRP A 56 2.10 -4.31 7.85
CA TRP A 56 2.42 -3.35 6.80
C TRP A 56 3.10 -2.15 7.40
N HIS A 57 4.14 -1.66 6.74
CA HIS A 57 4.84 -0.44 7.12
C HIS A 57 4.63 0.61 6.05
N VAL A 58 4.32 1.83 6.48
CA VAL A 58 4.18 2.98 5.60
C VAL A 58 5.20 4.02 6.06
N VAL A 59 6.02 4.50 5.12
CA VAL A 59 7.12 5.42 5.42
C VAL A 59 7.09 6.59 4.43
N THR A 60 7.30 7.78 4.93
CA THR A 60 7.61 8.97 4.15
C THR A 60 8.51 9.86 5.00
N THR A 61 8.96 10.97 4.46
CA THR A 61 9.86 11.88 5.20
C THR A 61 9.23 12.32 6.51
N GLY A 62 9.91 12.01 7.62
CA GLY A 62 9.46 12.40 8.95
C GLY A 62 8.26 11.65 9.49
N TYR A 63 7.88 10.52 8.84
CA TYR A 63 6.69 9.77 9.24
C TYR A 63 6.89 8.28 9.02
N TRP A 64 6.47 7.49 10.00
CA TRP A 64 6.48 6.04 9.91
C TRP A 64 5.28 5.49 10.68
N ARG A 65 4.61 4.50 10.10
CA ARG A 65 3.50 3.85 10.77
C ARG A 65 3.41 2.37 10.38
N ALA A 66 2.99 1.53 11.33
CA ALA A 66 2.74 0.11 11.11
C ALA A 66 1.26 -0.20 11.27
N PHE A 67 0.79 -1.17 10.47
CA PHE A 67 -0.60 -1.65 10.54
C PHE A 67 -0.61 -3.15 10.71
N GLY A 68 -1.54 -3.64 11.50
CA GLY A 68 -1.70 -5.07 11.80
C GLY A 68 -2.76 -5.75 10.95
N SER A 69 -3.47 -5.03 10.09
CA SER A 69 -4.44 -5.61 9.18
C SER A 69 -4.53 -4.81 7.89
N GLN A 70 -4.94 -5.48 6.81
CA GLN A 70 -5.15 -4.80 5.53
C GLN A 70 -6.26 -3.77 5.61
N TRP A 71 -7.24 -3.99 6.48
CA TRP A 71 -8.36 -3.07 6.65
C TRP A 71 -7.94 -1.77 7.33
N ASP A 72 -7.01 -1.84 8.28
CA ASP A 72 -6.47 -0.66 8.92
C ASP A 72 -5.66 0.17 7.90
N LEU A 73 -4.88 -0.51 7.06
CA LEU A 73 -4.15 0.16 5.99
C LEU A 73 -5.12 0.80 4.99
N LEU A 74 -6.16 0.08 4.60
CA LEU A 74 -7.17 0.60 3.67
C LEU A 74 -7.85 1.85 4.23
N ALA A 75 -8.23 1.83 5.51
CA ALA A 75 -8.84 2.98 6.15
C ALA A 75 -7.91 4.17 6.19
N TRP A 76 -6.63 3.93 6.49
CA TRP A 76 -5.61 4.99 6.50
C TRP A 76 -5.45 5.62 5.11
N ILE A 77 -5.43 4.80 4.05
CA ILE A 77 -5.35 5.29 2.68
C ILE A 77 -6.59 6.13 2.36
N GLY A 78 -7.78 5.64 2.70
CA GLY A 78 -9.03 6.34 2.45
C GLY A 78 -9.12 7.70 3.11
N ASP A 79 -8.51 7.85 4.28
CA ASP A 79 -8.47 9.12 5.00
C ASP A 79 -7.60 10.18 4.31
N ARG A 80 -6.72 9.76 3.40
CA ARG A 80 -5.75 10.66 2.75
C ARG A 80 -6.08 11.02 1.32
N VAL A 81 -7.02 10.36 0.73
CA VAL A 81 -7.41 10.62 -0.68
C VAL A 81 -8.69 11.41 -0.81
#